data_c9f4f8cb947626543375452bf4d73275
#
_entry.id   c9f4f8cb947626543375452bf4d73275
#
_cell.length_a   1.000
_cell.length_b   1.000
_cell.length_c   1.000
_cell.angle_alpha   90.00
_cell.angle_beta   90.00
_cell.angle_gamma   90.00
#
_symmetry.space_group_name_H-M   'P 1'
#
loop_
_entity.id
_entity.type
_entity.pdbx_description
1 polymer ?
#
loop_
_entity_poly.entity_id
_entity_poly.type
_entity_poly.pdbx_seq_one_letter_code
_entity_poly.pdbx_strand_id
1 'polypeptide(L)'
;MRRSRLRGLAAAMCAAVLPLVLPGEALAQMPSSLPPGPKVSIVSVTQPLPTQPQFTRVDVPYLRDLLKERSGGRIEGTVASHAERNLSGTELVRLVRSGQADIGASTLTTLSGDVPILDGVDLAGLAPGIGTARRIADAMLPVVNRDLERFGVRLVIIYPFPAQVVFCRQPFASLADLRGRKVRTFGNSLVDLVSALGAQPVSIGFPEVYSALERGVVDCAVTGTGSGVAARWPEVTTHVSNLPVAWALAGYMVNVAWWNKQAPEVRGFLEGTFREMSDKLWELGDAATRDGIDCAIGKAESCKIHTLATRPMTEVAATDADRAQLRDILEKTVLPGFVKRCGARCGESFNGTIAPLAGVRFGG
;
A
#
# COMPACT_ATOMS: atom_id res chain seq x y z
N MET A 1 -67.35 20.80 66.52
CA MET A 1 -67.91 20.10 65.37
C MET A 1 -67.78 20.96 64.12
N ARG A 2 -66.97 20.59 63.17
CA ARG A 2 -66.99 20.80 61.70
C ARG A 2 -65.60 20.57 61.14
N ARG A 3 -65.47 19.46 60.46
CA ARG A 3 -64.26 19.13 59.66
C ARG A 3 -64.28 19.90 58.37
N SER A 4 -63.24 20.64 58.02
CA SER A 4 -63.06 21.18 56.73
C SER A 4 -61.84 20.44 56.04
N ARG A 5 -62.09 19.83 54.91
CA ARG A 5 -61.12 19.15 54.08
C ARG A 5 -60.42 20.14 53.18
N LEU A 6 -59.10 20.27 53.28
CA LEU A 6 -58.29 20.94 52.28
C LEU A 6 -57.90 19.92 51.23
N ARG A 7 -58.27 20.19 50.01
CA ARG A 7 -57.81 19.48 48.80
C ARG A 7 -56.51 20.18 48.31
N GLY A 8 -55.38 19.47 48.34
CA GLY A 8 -54.15 19.91 47.71
C GLY A 8 -54.17 19.62 46.20
N LEU A 9 -53.96 20.63 45.38
CA LEU A 9 -53.65 20.50 43.97
C LEU A 9 -52.16 20.16 43.84
N ALA A 10 -51.86 18.99 43.26
CA ALA A 10 -50.54 18.64 42.81
C ALA A 10 -50.37 19.14 41.35
N ALA A 11 -49.54 20.13 41.14
CA ALA A 11 -49.15 20.55 39.79
C ALA A 11 -48.04 19.61 39.25
N ALA A 12 -48.40 18.82 38.25
CA ALA A 12 -47.43 18.00 37.53
C ALA A 12 -46.66 18.87 36.51
N MET A 13 -45.38 19.11 36.79
CA MET A 13 -44.44 19.70 35.82
C MET A 13 -44.01 18.62 34.84
N CYS A 14 -44.54 18.63 33.60
CA CYS A 14 -44.03 17.88 32.48
C CYS A 14 -42.76 18.58 31.97
N ALA A 15 -41.58 18.05 32.28
CA ALA A 15 -40.33 18.43 31.65
C ALA A 15 -40.31 17.81 30.25
N ALA A 16 -40.46 18.65 29.20
CA ALA A 16 -40.27 18.27 27.84
C ALA A 16 -38.75 18.11 27.58
N VAL A 17 -38.29 16.84 27.50
CA VAL A 17 -36.96 16.52 27.04
C VAL A 17 -36.96 16.64 25.51
N LEU A 18 -36.43 17.73 24.96
CA LEU A 18 -36.10 17.84 23.55
C LEU A 18 -34.90 16.91 23.26
N PRO A 19 -35.00 16.01 22.29
CA PRO A 19 -33.84 15.25 21.85
C PRO A 19 -32.86 16.23 21.16
N LEU A 20 -31.63 16.33 21.69
CA LEU A 20 -30.51 16.97 21.01
C LEU A 20 -30.18 16.13 19.78
N VAL A 21 -30.67 16.52 18.61
CA VAL A 21 -30.23 16.00 17.32
C VAL A 21 -28.86 16.59 17.07
N LEU A 22 -27.81 15.83 17.39
CA LEU A 22 -26.47 16.13 16.89
C LEU A 22 -26.54 16.13 15.36
N PRO A 23 -25.98 17.15 14.68
CA PRO A 23 -25.86 17.10 13.24
C PRO A 23 -24.95 15.91 12.90
N GLY A 24 -25.55 14.81 12.45
CA GLY A 24 -24.82 13.74 11.80
C GLY A 24 -24.06 14.39 10.62
N GLU A 25 -22.73 14.26 10.60
CA GLU A 25 -21.95 14.59 9.43
C GLU A 25 -22.56 13.78 8.28
N ALA A 26 -23.31 14.48 7.44
CA ALA A 26 -23.78 13.94 6.18
C ALA A 26 -22.51 13.60 5.38
N LEU A 27 -22.18 12.32 5.32
CA LEU A 27 -21.26 11.80 4.32
C LEU A 27 -21.82 12.27 2.99
N ALA A 28 -21.23 13.34 2.46
CA ALA A 28 -21.65 13.92 1.20
C ALA A 28 -21.55 12.81 0.15
N GLN A 29 -22.69 12.30 -0.27
CA GLN A 29 -22.79 11.38 -1.40
C GLN A 29 -22.10 12.08 -2.56
N MET A 30 -21.06 11.42 -3.09
CA MET A 30 -20.30 11.97 -4.19
C MET A 30 -21.21 12.19 -5.39
N PRO A 31 -21.05 13.32 -6.11
CA PRO A 31 -21.80 13.53 -7.33
C PRO A 31 -21.48 12.40 -8.30
N SER A 32 -22.50 11.67 -8.71
CA SER A 32 -22.40 10.58 -9.70
C SER A 32 -22.00 11.09 -11.09
N SER A 33 -21.95 12.40 -11.29
CA SER A 33 -21.55 13.07 -12.53
C SER A 33 -20.95 14.45 -12.25
N LEU A 34 -20.00 14.86 -13.10
CA LEU A 34 -19.46 16.21 -13.09
C LEU A 34 -20.36 17.15 -13.88
N PRO A 35 -20.60 18.41 -13.40
CA PRO A 35 -21.26 19.41 -14.22
C PRO A 35 -20.43 19.73 -15.47
N PRO A 36 -21.09 20.23 -16.57
CA PRO A 36 -20.36 20.68 -17.75
C PRO A 36 -19.30 21.74 -17.43
N GLY A 37 -18.15 21.65 -18.12
CA GLY A 37 -17.03 22.56 -17.89
C GLY A 37 -15.84 22.26 -18.80
N PRO A 38 -14.72 22.97 -18.63
CA PRO A 38 -13.51 22.73 -19.40
C PRO A 38 -13.05 21.27 -19.34
N LYS A 39 -12.57 20.76 -20.47
CA LYS A 39 -11.96 19.40 -20.52
C LYS A 39 -10.68 19.35 -19.68
N VAL A 40 -10.49 18.21 -19.04
CA VAL A 40 -9.31 17.90 -18.23
C VAL A 40 -8.66 16.62 -18.78
N SER A 41 -7.43 16.73 -19.25
CA SER A 41 -6.63 15.57 -19.62
C SER A 41 -5.74 15.15 -18.45
N ILE A 42 -5.63 13.85 -18.20
CA ILE A 42 -4.84 13.28 -17.11
C ILE A 42 -3.87 12.25 -17.67
N VAL A 43 -2.60 12.41 -17.38
CA VAL A 43 -1.56 11.43 -17.67
C VAL A 43 -1.19 10.68 -16.38
N SER A 44 -1.45 9.38 -16.36
CA SER A 44 -1.17 8.52 -15.21
C SER A 44 -0.07 7.50 -15.54
N VAL A 45 0.90 7.35 -14.64
CA VAL A 45 1.93 6.29 -14.70
C VAL A 45 1.87 5.53 -13.38
N THR A 46 1.42 4.27 -13.48
CA THR A 46 1.10 3.46 -12.30
C THR A 46 1.72 2.06 -12.45
N GLN A 47 1.69 1.27 -11.44
CA GLN A 47 2.11 -0.14 -11.39
C GLN A 47 3.39 -0.53 -12.17
N PRO A 48 4.20 -1.44 -11.65
CA PRO A 48 5.42 -1.89 -12.34
C PRO A 48 5.18 -2.58 -13.68
N LEU A 49 4.14 -3.41 -13.77
CA LEU A 49 3.81 -4.19 -15.00
C LEU A 49 2.33 -4.04 -15.37
N PRO A 50 2.00 -4.05 -16.68
CA PRO A 50 0.63 -3.98 -17.16
C PRO A 50 -0.18 -5.28 -16.91
N THR A 51 0.49 -6.35 -16.52
CA THR A 51 -0.13 -7.65 -16.20
C THR A 51 -0.61 -7.77 -14.75
N GLN A 52 -0.27 -6.79 -13.90
CA GLN A 52 -0.67 -6.83 -12.48
C GLN A 52 -2.18 -6.58 -12.33
N PRO A 53 -2.86 -7.32 -11.43
CA PRO A 53 -4.29 -7.14 -11.17
C PRO A 53 -4.67 -5.72 -10.75
N GLN A 54 -3.81 -5.01 -10.02
CA GLN A 54 -4.01 -3.59 -9.69
C GLN A 54 -4.16 -2.74 -10.96
N PHE A 55 -3.31 -2.97 -11.96
CA PHE A 55 -3.37 -2.26 -13.23
C PHE A 55 -4.63 -2.59 -14.03
N THR A 56 -4.88 -3.90 -14.23
CA THR A 56 -5.96 -4.36 -15.12
C THR A 56 -7.35 -4.23 -14.52
N ARG A 57 -7.50 -4.36 -13.19
CA ARG A 57 -8.81 -4.38 -12.51
C ARG A 57 -9.17 -3.06 -11.82
N VAL A 58 -8.18 -2.19 -11.58
CA VAL A 58 -8.42 -0.91 -10.89
C VAL A 58 -7.92 0.27 -11.71
N ASP A 59 -6.62 0.36 -12.02
CA ASP A 59 -6.07 1.57 -12.63
C ASP A 59 -6.71 1.91 -13.97
N VAL A 60 -6.70 0.96 -14.90
CA VAL A 60 -7.25 1.14 -16.23
C VAL A 60 -8.76 1.39 -16.18
N PRO A 61 -9.59 0.58 -15.48
CA PRO A 61 -11.02 0.85 -15.35
C PRO A 61 -11.34 2.19 -14.73
N TYR A 62 -10.65 2.59 -13.66
CA TYR A 62 -10.98 3.83 -12.96
C TYR A 62 -10.40 5.08 -13.64
N LEU A 63 -9.09 5.09 -13.90
CA LEU A 63 -8.39 6.29 -14.37
C LEU A 63 -8.56 6.56 -15.87
N ARG A 64 -8.98 5.57 -16.66
CA ARG A 64 -9.27 5.74 -18.08
C ARG A 64 -10.76 5.71 -18.38
N ASP A 65 -11.45 4.63 -17.97
CA ASP A 65 -12.79 4.33 -18.44
C ASP A 65 -13.86 5.04 -17.59
N LEU A 66 -13.88 4.81 -16.27
CA LEU A 66 -14.87 5.37 -15.36
C LEU A 66 -14.75 6.90 -15.20
N LEU A 67 -13.54 7.46 -15.17
CA LEU A 67 -13.36 8.91 -15.15
C LEU A 67 -14.02 9.56 -16.37
N LYS A 68 -13.83 8.99 -17.56
CA LYS A 68 -14.46 9.49 -18.79
C LYS A 68 -15.98 9.33 -18.75
N GLU A 69 -16.47 8.15 -18.41
CA GLU A 69 -17.89 7.83 -18.36
C GLU A 69 -18.63 8.74 -17.35
N ARG A 70 -18.21 8.72 -16.08
CA ARG A 70 -18.88 9.43 -14.99
C ARG A 70 -18.75 10.95 -15.08
N SER A 71 -17.74 11.46 -15.77
CA SER A 71 -17.58 12.89 -16.03
C SER A 71 -18.33 13.38 -17.28
N GLY A 72 -19.07 12.51 -17.98
CA GLY A 72 -19.69 12.84 -19.25
C GLY A 72 -18.68 13.24 -20.33
N GLY A 73 -17.47 12.66 -20.30
CA GLY A 73 -16.37 12.97 -21.21
C GLY A 73 -15.61 14.26 -20.91
N ARG A 74 -15.87 14.90 -19.76
CA ARG A 74 -15.13 16.08 -19.31
C ARG A 74 -13.71 15.75 -18.89
N ILE A 75 -13.47 14.55 -18.30
CA ILE A 75 -12.14 14.06 -17.92
C ILE A 75 -11.75 12.92 -18.85
N GLU A 76 -10.57 13.02 -19.45
CA GLU A 76 -9.98 11.99 -20.28
C GLU A 76 -8.61 11.59 -19.70
N GLY A 77 -8.50 10.33 -19.25
CA GLY A 77 -7.27 9.77 -18.67
C GLY A 77 -6.52 8.86 -19.61
N THR A 78 -5.20 8.92 -19.56
CA THR A 78 -4.31 7.90 -20.11
C THR A 78 -3.59 7.21 -18.96
N VAL A 79 -3.41 5.89 -19.06
CA VAL A 79 -2.76 5.08 -18.03
C VAL A 79 -1.67 4.23 -18.68
N ALA A 80 -0.47 4.27 -18.12
CA ALA A 80 0.63 3.42 -18.53
C ALA A 80 1.32 2.83 -17.29
N SER A 81 1.89 1.63 -17.43
CA SER A 81 2.76 1.02 -16.42
C SER A 81 4.18 1.57 -16.48
N HIS A 82 4.98 1.31 -15.42
CA HIS A 82 6.41 1.68 -15.43
C HIS A 82 7.15 0.99 -16.57
N ALA A 83 6.88 -0.30 -16.82
CA ALA A 83 7.52 -1.06 -17.89
C ALA A 83 7.22 -0.47 -19.29
N GLU A 84 5.99 -0.01 -19.56
CA GLU A 84 5.62 0.63 -20.82
C GLU A 84 6.30 1.99 -21.03
N ARG A 85 6.79 2.61 -19.95
CA ARG A 85 7.52 3.88 -19.97
C ARG A 85 9.02 3.73 -19.76
N ASN A 86 9.55 2.49 -19.68
CA ASN A 86 10.94 2.19 -19.36
C ASN A 86 11.42 2.83 -18.05
N LEU A 87 10.58 2.80 -16.99
CA LEU A 87 10.88 3.33 -15.67
C LEU A 87 11.16 2.21 -14.69
N SER A 88 12.11 2.42 -13.78
CA SER A 88 12.37 1.52 -12.63
C SER A 88 11.40 1.76 -11.45
N GLY A 89 10.67 2.87 -11.47
CA GLY A 89 9.79 3.33 -10.41
C GLY A 89 10.43 4.35 -9.47
N THR A 90 11.75 4.37 -9.33
CA THR A 90 12.47 5.34 -8.48
C THR A 90 12.38 6.77 -9.02
N GLU A 91 12.23 6.95 -10.31
CA GLU A 91 12.12 8.25 -10.98
C GLU A 91 10.73 8.88 -10.87
N LEU A 92 9.75 8.15 -10.31
CA LEU A 92 8.35 8.55 -10.41
C LEU A 92 8.05 9.88 -9.70
N VAL A 93 8.67 10.13 -8.53
CA VAL A 93 8.52 11.43 -7.83
C VAL A 93 8.94 12.58 -8.72
N ARG A 94 10.05 12.43 -9.45
CA ARG A 94 10.57 13.46 -10.36
C ARG A 94 9.64 13.64 -11.57
N LEU A 95 9.13 12.55 -12.12
CA LEU A 95 8.20 12.55 -13.25
C LEU A 95 6.91 13.32 -12.90
N VAL A 96 6.31 13.03 -11.75
CA VAL A 96 5.11 13.72 -11.27
C VAL A 96 5.42 15.17 -10.91
N ARG A 97 6.52 15.44 -10.21
CA ARG A 97 6.95 16.79 -9.86
C ARG A 97 7.14 17.68 -11.09
N SER A 98 7.73 17.15 -12.15
CA SER A 98 7.98 17.91 -13.39
C SER A 98 6.72 18.13 -14.23
N GLY A 99 5.59 17.48 -13.90
CA GLY A 99 4.34 17.54 -14.66
C GLY A 99 4.37 16.70 -15.95
N GLN A 100 5.33 15.77 -16.09
CA GLN A 100 5.33 14.80 -17.20
C GLN A 100 4.30 13.69 -16.96
N ALA A 101 3.87 13.50 -15.70
CA ALA A 101 2.68 12.78 -15.31
C ALA A 101 1.93 13.63 -14.28
N ASP A 102 0.59 13.64 -14.37
CA ASP A 102 -0.27 14.30 -13.40
C ASP A 102 -0.46 13.42 -12.17
N ILE A 103 -0.53 12.11 -12.40
CA ILE A 103 -0.71 11.06 -11.40
C ILE A 103 0.39 10.03 -11.56
N GLY A 104 1.01 9.65 -10.44
CA GLY A 104 1.96 8.55 -10.39
C GLY A 104 1.66 7.60 -9.25
N ALA A 105 1.93 6.30 -9.41
CA ALA A 105 1.85 5.35 -8.31
C ALA A 105 3.07 4.43 -8.27
N SER A 106 3.66 4.29 -7.08
CA SER A 106 4.77 3.37 -6.80
C SER A 106 4.75 2.95 -5.34
N THR A 107 5.50 1.88 -5.01
CA THR A 107 5.70 1.50 -3.61
C THR A 107 6.48 2.58 -2.87
N LEU A 108 6.01 2.93 -1.67
CA LEU A 108 6.57 4.04 -0.89
C LEU A 108 8.04 3.79 -0.52
N THR A 109 8.38 2.55 -0.22
CA THR A 109 9.77 2.16 0.08
C THR A 109 10.71 2.31 -1.12
N THR A 110 10.24 2.14 -2.35
CA THR A 110 11.03 2.42 -3.56
C THR A 110 11.35 3.91 -3.70
N LEU A 111 10.46 4.77 -3.22
CA LEU A 111 10.61 6.23 -3.26
C LEU A 111 11.38 6.79 -2.05
N SER A 112 11.71 5.97 -1.06
CA SER A 112 12.34 6.40 0.20
C SER A 112 13.77 6.94 0.03
N GLY A 113 14.41 6.67 -1.09
CA GLY A 113 15.71 7.26 -1.43
C GLY A 113 15.65 8.79 -1.54
N ASP A 114 14.60 9.32 -2.16
CA ASP A 114 14.37 10.76 -2.29
C ASP A 114 13.62 11.34 -1.06
N VAL A 115 12.72 10.56 -0.45
CA VAL A 115 11.87 10.99 0.67
C VAL A 115 11.89 9.93 1.79
N PRO A 116 12.88 9.95 2.71
CA PRO A 116 13.14 8.86 3.65
C PRO A 116 11.98 8.47 4.56
N ILE A 117 11.07 9.39 4.93
CA ILE A 117 9.91 9.09 5.78
C ILE A 117 8.95 8.07 5.15
N LEU A 118 8.95 7.93 3.82
CA LEU A 118 8.12 6.97 3.11
C LEU A 118 8.46 5.51 3.44
N ASP A 119 9.72 5.22 3.80
CA ASP A 119 10.14 3.87 4.24
C ASP A 119 9.42 3.47 5.55
N GLY A 120 9.17 4.44 6.44
CA GLY A 120 8.54 4.21 7.74
C GLY A 120 7.11 3.68 7.69
N VAL A 121 6.42 3.83 6.57
CA VAL A 121 5.02 3.39 6.42
C VAL A 121 4.92 1.87 6.34
N ASP A 122 5.95 1.19 5.82
CA ASP A 122 5.95 -0.26 5.59
C ASP A 122 7.34 -0.88 5.86
N LEU A 123 7.84 -0.71 7.08
CA LEU A 123 9.10 -1.34 7.50
C LEU A 123 8.95 -2.86 7.51
N ALA A 124 10.00 -3.57 7.10
CA ALA A 124 10.02 -5.03 7.12
C ALA A 124 9.75 -5.58 8.53
N GLY A 125 8.74 -6.43 8.67
CA GLY A 125 8.28 -6.99 9.94
C GLY A 125 7.29 -6.12 10.72
N LEU A 126 6.94 -4.91 10.24
CA LEU A 126 6.13 -3.94 10.99
C LEU A 126 4.67 -4.37 11.16
N ALA A 127 4.02 -4.78 10.09
CA ALA A 127 2.60 -5.12 10.10
C ALA A 127 2.40 -6.63 9.93
N PRO A 128 1.97 -7.36 10.98
CA PRO A 128 1.77 -8.81 10.91
C PRO A 128 0.58 -9.21 10.04
N GLY A 129 -0.31 -8.28 9.71
CA GLY A 129 -1.49 -8.50 8.87
C GLY A 129 -1.98 -7.22 8.21
N ILE A 130 -2.75 -7.39 7.13
CA ILE A 130 -3.22 -6.30 6.27
C ILE A 130 -4.04 -5.24 7.02
N GLY A 131 -4.83 -5.64 8.04
CA GLY A 131 -5.59 -4.70 8.85
C GLY A 131 -4.70 -3.74 9.66
N THR A 132 -3.54 -4.20 10.14
CA THR A 132 -2.56 -3.34 10.80
C THR A 132 -1.87 -2.44 9.78
N ALA A 133 -1.53 -2.97 8.60
CA ALA A 133 -0.97 -2.18 7.50
C ALA A 133 -1.91 -1.04 7.08
N ARG A 134 -3.24 -1.30 6.98
CA ARG A 134 -4.24 -0.27 6.65
C ARG A 134 -4.28 0.85 7.70
N ARG A 135 -4.35 0.50 8.98
CA ARG A 135 -4.34 1.52 10.06
C ARG A 135 -3.08 2.38 10.05
N ILE A 136 -1.92 1.77 9.77
CA ILE A 136 -0.66 2.51 9.65
C ILE A 136 -0.69 3.42 8.43
N ALA A 137 -1.14 2.95 7.28
CA ALA A 137 -1.25 3.73 6.05
C ALA A 137 -2.14 4.96 6.24
N ASP A 138 -3.33 4.78 6.83
CA ASP A 138 -4.29 5.86 7.10
C ASP A 138 -3.71 6.91 8.05
N ALA A 139 -3.05 6.47 9.13
CA ALA A 139 -2.43 7.36 10.12
C ALA A 139 -1.22 8.11 9.56
N MET A 140 -0.46 7.47 8.65
CA MET A 140 0.77 8.05 8.08
C MET A 140 0.52 8.96 6.87
N LEU A 141 -0.60 8.84 6.17
CA LEU A 141 -0.88 9.65 4.98
C LEU A 141 -0.72 11.17 5.23
N PRO A 142 -1.32 11.78 6.28
CA PRO A 142 -1.09 13.19 6.57
C PRO A 142 0.35 13.50 7.04
N VAL A 143 1.03 12.53 7.66
CA VAL A 143 2.40 12.72 8.14
C VAL A 143 3.37 12.83 6.97
N VAL A 144 3.31 11.87 6.03
CA VAL A 144 4.20 11.86 4.87
C VAL A 144 3.93 13.01 3.90
N ASN A 145 2.69 13.47 3.79
CA ASN A 145 2.32 14.59 2.93
C ASN A 145 2.99 15.90 3.35
N ARG A 146 3.23 16.14 4.65
CA ARG A 146 3.98 17.32 5.12
C ARG A 146 5.41 17.40 4.54
N ASP A 147 6.02 16.25 4.30
CA ASP A 147 7.36 16.20 3.70
C ASP A 147 7.29 16.19 2.17
N LEU A 148 6.31 15.52 1.57
CA LEU A 148 6.13 15.42 0.13
C LEU A 148 5.77 16.75 -0.54
N GLU A 149 5.02 17.62 0.14
CA GLU A 149 4.64 18.93 -0.39
C GLU A 149 5.84 19.81 -0.73
N ARG A 150 6.98 19.65 -0.03
CA ARG A 150 8.25 20.34 -0.36
C ARG A 150 8.82 19.89 -1.71
N PHE A 151 8.45 18.68 -2.13
CA PHE A 151 8.84 18.14 -3.44
C PHE A 151 7.80 18.45 -4.54
N GLY A 152 6.74 19.22 -4.23
CA GLY A 152 5.69 19.56 -5.18
C GLY A 152 4.79 18.38 -5.56
N VAL A 153 4.76 17.33 -4.74
CA VAL A 153 3.90 16.15 -4.90
C VAL A 153 3.11 15.89 -3.62
N ARG A 154 1.93 15.24 -3.75
CA ARG A 154 1.07 14.88 -2.64
C ARG A 154 0.51 13.49 -2.86
N LEU A 155 0.52 12.63 -1.84
CA LEU A 155 -0.21 11.38 -1.84
C LEU A 155 -1.70 11.63 -1.61
N VAL A 156 -2.53 11.01 -2.44
CA VAL A 156 -4.00 11.07 -2.30
C VAL A 156 -4.56 9.82 -1.63
N ILE A 157 -3.95 8.66 -1.86
CA ILE A 157 -4.23 7.39 -1.14
C ILE A 157 -2.96 6.58 -0.96
N ILE A 158 -2.98 5.69 0.03
CA ILE A 158 -2.01 4.60 0.22
C ILE A 158 -2.78 3.28 0.11
N TYR A 159 -2.20 2.28 -0.54
CA TYR A 159 -2.80 0.97 -0.77
C TYR A 159 -1.75 -0.14 -0.71
N PRO A 160 -2.13 -1.41 -0.44
CA PRO A 160 -1.18 -2.53 -0.39
C PRO A 160 -1.02 -3.20 -1.75
N PHE A 161 0.15 -3.78 -1.97
CA PHE A 161 0.27 -4.98 -2.78
C PHE A 161 -0.10 -6.22 -1.93
N PRO A 162 -0.23 -7.41 -2.53
CA PRO A 162 -0.28 -8.66 -1.77
C PRO A 162 0.90 -8.79 -0.82
N ALA A 163 0.74 -9.56 0.26
CA ALA A 163 1.80 -9.77 1.25
C ALA A 163 3.13 -10.10 0.57
N GLN A 164 4.17 -9.38 0.94
CA GLN A 164 5.51 -9.57 0.41
C GLN A 164 6.13 -10.79 1.11
N VAL A 165 6.59 -11.74 0.32
CA VAL A 165 7.14 -13.00 0.78
C VAL A 165 8.43 -13.33 0.04
N VAL A 166 9.14 -14.37 0.49
CA VAL A 166 10.38 -14.83 -0.15
C VAL A 166 10.07 -15.90 -1.19
N PHE A 167 10.58 -15.72 -2.41
CA PHE A 167 10.63 -16.71 -3.48
C PHE A 167 12.09 -17.14 -3.65
N CYS A 168 12.40 -18.44 -3.71
CA CYS A 168 13.76 -18.93 -3.93
C CYS A 168 13.84 -19.96 -5.06
N ARG A 169 14.99 -19.95 -5.76
CA ARG A 169 15.34 -20.91 -6.80
C ARG A 169 15.65 -22.30 -6.21
N GLN A 170 16.21 -22.33 -5.01
CA GLN A 170 16.61 -23.55 -4.29
C GLN A 170 15.80 -23.70 -3.00
N PRO A 171 15.61 -24.92 -2.52
CA PRO A 171 14.87 -25.19 -1.29
C PRO A 171 15.35 -24.36 -0.10
N PHE A 172 14.40 -23.93 0.73
CA PHE A 172 14.60 -23.35 2.06
C PHE A 172 13.41 -23.73 2.95
N ALA A 173 13.58 -23.76 4.25
CA ALA A 173 12.55 -24.13 5.21
C ALA A 173 12.25 -23.03 6.22
N SER A 174 13.16 -22.03 6.38
CA SER A 174 13.04 -20.94 7.35
C SER A 174 13.76 -19.69 6.87
N LEU A 175 13.55 -18.55 7.55
CA LEU A 175 14.32 -17.33 7.29
C LEU A 175 15.83 -17.51 7.52
N ALA A 176 16.23 -18.39 8.45
CA ALA A 176 17.63 -18.66 8.74
C ALA A 176 18.38 -19.28 7.55
N ASP A 177 17.69 -20.00 6.68
CA ASP A 177 18.27 -20.64 5.49
C ASP A 177 18.63 -19.64 4.38
N LEU A 178 18.25 -18.37 4.54
CA LEU A 178 18.64 -17.30 3.63
C LEU A 178 20.11 -16.86 3.84
N ARG A 179 20.73 -17.24 4.95
CA ARG A 179 22.15 -16.90 5.24
C ARG A 179 23.05 -17.23 4.06
N GLY A 180 23.85 -16.25 3.64
CA GLY A 180 24.79 -16.35 2.52
C GLY A 180 24.17 -16.26 1.12
N ARG A 181 22.83 -16.35 0.98
CA ARG A 181 22.14 -16.24 -0.32
C ARG A 181 22.07 -14.80 -0.78
N LYS A 182 22.07 -14.59 -2.10
CA LYS A 182 21.79 -13.32 -2.73
C LYS A 182 20.27 -13.15 -2.84
N VAL A 183 19.73 -12.16 -2.13
CA VAL A 183 18.28 -11.93 -2.07
C VAL A 183 17.94 -10.58 -2.68
N ARG A 184 17.10 -10.56 -3.70
CA ARG A 184 16.60 -9.32 -4.29
C ARG A 184 15.70 -8.57 -3.32
N THR A 185 15.95 -7.27 -3.19
CA THR A 185 15.18 -6.32 -2.40
C THR A 185 14.73 -5.14 -3.28
N PHE A 186 13.80 -4.30 -2.78
CA PHE A 186 13.31 -3.11 -3.50
C PHE A 186 13.16 -1.86 -2.61
N GLY A 187 13.73 -1.89 -1.41
CA GLY A 187 13.70 -0.75 -0.47
C GLY A 187 14.66 -0.98 0.69
N ASN A 188 14.95 0.10 1.42
CA ASN A 188 15.98 0.10 2.47
C ASN A 188 15.64 -0.83 3.65
N SER A 189 14.38 -0.89 4.09
CA SER A 189 13.97 -1.75 5.20
C SER A 189 14.14 -3.24 4.88
N LEU A 190 13.94 -3.65 3.62
CA LEU A 190 14.24 -5.01 3.17
C LEU A 190 15.75 -5.27 3.08
N VAL A 191 16.55 -4.27 2.73
CA VAL A 191 18.03 -4.38 2.78
C VAL A 191 18.48 -4.64 4.22
N ASP A 192 17.94 -3.90 5.18
CA ASP A 192 18.24 -4.09 6.60
C ASP A 192 17.84 -5.51 7.08
N LEU A 193 16.62 -5.97 6.73
CA LEU A 193 16.12 -7.31 7.06
C LEU A 193 17.06 -8.40 6.49
N VAL A 194 17.33 -8.35 5.18
CA VAL A 194 18.13 -9.36 4.49
C VAL A 194 19.56 -9.39 5.04
N SER A 195 20.15 -8.22 5.31
CA SER A 195 21.47 -8.13 5.93
C SER A 195 21.51 -8.73 7.33
N ALA A 196 20.48 -8.46 8.17
CA ALA A 196 20.37 -9.01 9.52
C ALA A 196 20.21 -10.53 9.53
N LEU A 197 19.61 -11.11 8.48
CA LEU A 197 19.56 -12.56 8.28
C LEU A 197 20.91 -13.17 7.85
N GLY A 198 21.95 -12.34 7.63
CA GLY A 198 23.24 -12.76 7.10
C GLY A 198 23.22 -13.13 5.62
N ALA A 199 22.19 -12.70 4.89
CA ALA A 199 22.09 -12.81 3.45
C ALA A 199 22.69 -11.56 2.75
N GLN A 200 22.83 -11.61 1.42
CA GLN A 200 23.37 -10.52 0.60
C GLN A 200 22.22 -9.82 -0.13
N PRO A 201 21.82 -8.59 0.26
CA PRO A 201 20.77 -7.86 -0.44
C PRO A 201 21.27 -7.37 -1.81
N VAL A 202 20.42 -7.50 -2.82
CA VAL A 202 20.66 -7.01 -4.19
C VAL A 202 19.47 -6.17 -4.62
N SER A 203 19.67 -4.87 -4.84
CA SER A 203 18.60 -3.97 -5.27
C SER A 203 18.44 -4.06 -6.79
N ILE A 204 17.28 -4.55 -7.24
CA ILE A 204 16.94 -4.72 -8.67
C ILE A 204 15.50 -4.25 -8.88
N GLY A 205 15.24 -3.47 -9.95
CA GLY A 205 13.91 -3.06 -10.38
C GLY A 205 13.00 -4.26 -10.69
N PHE A 206 11.71 -4.18 -10.38
CA PHE A 206 10.80 -5.32 -10.48
C PHE A 206 10.76 -5.96 -11.90
N PRO A 207 10.74 -5.19 -13.02
CA PRO A 207 10.72 -5.78 -14.37
C PRO A 207 11.92 -6.66 -14.71
N GLU A 208 13.07 -6.44 -14.05
CA GLU A 208 14.34 -7.13 -14.34
C GLU A 208 14.52 -8.42 -13.52
N VAL A 209 13.66 -8.63 -12.47
CA VAL A 209 13.88 -9.70 -11.48
C VAL A 209 13.72 -11.10 -12.07
N TYR A 210 12.77 -11.30 -12.99
CA TYR A 210 12.60 -12.60 -13.66
C TYR A 210 13.93 -13.06 -14.29
N SER A 211 14.54 -12.20 -15.10
CA SER A 211 15.83 -12.50 -15.75
C SER A 211 16.99 -12.65 -14.76
N ALA A 212 16.96 -11.91 -13.64
CA ALA A 212 17.97 -12.04 -12.60
C ALA A 212 17.88 -13.39 -11.86
N LEU A 213 16.67 -13.85 -11.56
CA LEU A 213 16.41 -15.19 -11.01
C LEU A 213 16.79 -16.28 -12.02
N GLU A 214 16.33 -16.17 -13.28
CA GLU A 214 16.61 -17.14 -14.33
C GLU A 214 18.12 -17.37 -14.50
N ARG A 215 18.90 -16.30 -14.59
CA ARG A 215 20.35 -16.34 -14.78
C ARG A 215 21.16 -16.60 -13.49
N GLY A 216 20.52 -16.68 -12.33
CA GLY A 216 21.21 -16.90 -11.06
C GLY A 216 22.00 -15.69 -10.54
N VAL A 217 21.68 -14.48 -11.00
CA VAL A 217 22.23 -13.25 -10.43
C VAL A 217 21.80 -13.10 -8.97
N VAL A 218 20.58 -13.56 -8.65
CA VAL A 218 20.06 -13.69 -7.29
C VAL A 218 19.54 -15.11 -7.06
N ASP A 219 19.62 -15.59 -5.82
CA ASP A 219 19.16 -16.91 -5.40
C ASP A 219 17.67 -16.87 -4.99
N CYS A 220 17.28 -15.76 -4.37
CA CYS A 220 15.94 -15.51 -3.88
C CYS A 220 15.52 -14.07 -4.21
N ALA A 221 14.23 -13.80 -4.09
CA ALA A 221 13.70 -12.45 -4.26
C ALA A 221 12.48 -12.23 -3.35
N VAL A 222 12.32 -11.01 -2.83
CA VAL A 222 11.13 -10.60 -2.08
C VAL A 222 10.18 -9.89 -3.03
N THR A 223 8.92 -10.34 -3.03
CA THR A 223 7.81 -9.67 -3.72
C THR A 223 6.45 -10.14 -3.19
N GLY A 224 5.37 -9.47 -3.61
CA GLY A 224 4.01 -9.89 -3.33
C GLY A 224 3.70 -11.28 -3.87
N THR A 225 2.93 -12.07 -3.12
CA THR A 225 2.55 -13.43 -3.52
C THR A 225 1.99 -13.46 -4.93
N GLY A 226 0.98 -12.64 -5.21
CA GLY A 226 0.38 -12.51 -6.53
C GLY A 226 1.25 -11.78 -7.55
N SER A 227 2.08 -10.82 -7.09
CA SER A 227 2.99 -10.09 -7.99
C SER A 227 4.04 -11.01 -8.61
N GLY A 228 4.59 -11.95 -7.82
CA GLY A 228 5.51 -12.96 -8.33
C GLY A 228 4.87 -13.87 -9.39
N VAL A 229 3.63 -14.27 -9.17
CA VAL A 229 2.87 -15.07 -10.15
C VAL A 229 2.61 -14.28 -11.43
N ALA A 230 2.13 -13.04 -11.31
CA ALA A 230 1.87 -12.17 -12.46
C ALA A 230 3.14 -11.90 -13.29
N ALA A 231 4.30 -11.89 -12.65
CA ALA A 231 5.62 -11.76 -13.29
C ALA A 231 6.27 -13.11 -13.66
N ARG A 232 5.52 -14.22 -13.59
CA ARG A 232 5.93 -15.57 -14.00
C ARG A 232 7.11 -16.16 -13.18
N TRP A 233 7.35 -15.68 -11.96
CA TRP A 233 8.45 -16.18 -11.12
C TRP A 233 8.37 -17.68 -10.79
N PRO A 234 7.20 -18.35 -10.72
CA PRO A 234 7.14 -19.80 -10.59
C PRO A 234 7.88 -20.60 -11.67
N GLU A 235 8.15 -20.00 -12.84
CA GLU A 235 8.94 -20.67 -13.89
C GLU A 235 10.44 -20.76 -13.56
N VAL A 236 10.94 -19.87 -12.72
CA VAL A 236 12.36 -19.69 -12.40
C VAL A 236 12.70 -19.87 -10.91
N THR A 237 11.67 -20.18 -10.07
CA THR A 237 11.80 -20.45 -8.64
C THR A 237 11.07 -21.73 -8.26
N THR A 238 11.42 -22.34 -7.12
CA THR A 238 10.87 -23.66 -6.71
C THR A 238 10.13 -23.59 -5.36
N HIS A 239 10.43 -22.60 -4.52
CA HIS A 239 9.87 -22.46 -3.18
C HIS A 239 9.37 -21.05 -2.92
N VAL A 240 8.25 -20.94 -2.24
CA VAL A 240 7.63 -19.67 -1.83
C VAL A 240 7.22 -19.73 -0.37
N SER A 241 7.65 -18.74 0.43
CA SER A 241 7.21 -18.61 1.83
C SER A 241 5.79 -18.05 1.88
N ASN A 242 5.03 -18.40 2.92
CA ASN A 242 3.78 -17.74 3.26
C ASN A 242 3.92 -16.75 4.44
N LEU A 243 5.15 -16.43 4.86
CA LEU A 243 5.41 -15.42 5.89
C LEU A 243 5.38 -14.02 5.28
N PRO A 244 4.43 -13.14 5.65
CA PRO A 244 4.46 -11.75 5.27
C PRO A 244 5.65 -11.03 5.92
N VAL A 245 6.59 -10.52 5.13
CA VAL A 245 7.70 -9.69 5.63
C VAL A 245 7.43 -8.19 5.47
N ALA A 246 6.51 -7.79 4.58
CA ALA A 246 6.02 -6.43 4.35
C ALA A 246 4.73 -6.48 3.51
N TRP A 247 4.13 -5.33 3.19
CA TRP A 247 2.92 -5.21 2.36
C TRP A 247 3.17 -4.44 1.06
N ALA A 248 4.39 -3.96 0.86
CA ALA A 248 4.75 -3.07 -0.24
C ALA A 248 3.72 -1.95 -0.42
N LEU A 249 3.44 -1.23 0.68
CA LEU A 249 2.48 -0.12 0.64
C LEU A 249 2.90 0.86 -0.45
N ALA A 250 2.00 1.09 -1.37
CA ALA A 250 2.16 1.99 -2.50
C ALA A 250 1.22 3.19 -2.35
N GLY A 251 1.50 4.25 -3.06
CA GLY A 251 0.66 5.44 -3.01
C GLY A 251 0.45 6.05 -4.38
N TYR A 252 -0.76 6.57 -4.60
CA TYR A 252 -1.01 7.47 -5.72
C TYR A 252 -0.61 8.87 -5.31
N MET A 253 0.28 9.46 -6.06
CA MET A 253 0.70 10.85 -5.89
C MET A 253 0.24 11.71 -7.06
N VAL A 254 -0.06 12.97 -6.75
CA VAL A 254 -0.42 13.97 -7.75
C VAL A 254 0.58 15.11 -7.75
N ASN A 255 0.76 15.76 -8.90
CA ASN A 255 1.47 17.03 -8.99
C ASN A 255 0.65 18.11 -8.28
N VAL A 256 1.22 18.76 -7.25
CA VAL A 256 0.52 19.76 -6.43
C VAL A 256 0.06 20.97 -7.26
N ALA A 257 0.90 21.46 -8.18
CA ALA A 257 0.57 22.62 -9.00
C ALA A 257 -0.58 22.30 -9.99
N TRP A 258 -0.54 21.10 -10.59
CA TRP A 258 -1.64 20.62 -11.45
C TRP A 258 -2.93 20.45 -10.64
N TRP A 259 -2.83 19.78 -9.47
CA TRP A 259 -3.97 19.54 -8.59
C TRP A 259 -4.67 20.83 -8.17
N ASN A 260 -3.89 21.84 -7.75
CA ASN A 260 -4.41 23.12 -7.28
C ASN A 260 -5.05 23.98 -8.41
N LYS A 261 -4.68 23.74 -9.66
CA LYS A 261 -5.32 24.37 -10.83
C LYS A 261 -6.69 23.79 -11.16
N GLN A 262 -7.01 22.60 -10.66
CA GLN A 262 -8.31 21.99 -10.95
C GLN A 262 -9.43 22.73 -10.21
N ALA A 263 -10.58 22.86 -10.86
CA ALA A 263 -11.78 23.41 -10.23
C ALA A 263 -12.19 22.56 -9.01
N PRO A 264 -12.78 23.17 -7.96
CA PRO A 264 -13.17 22.46 -6.75
C PRO A 264 -14.01 21.21 -6.98
N GLU A 265 -14.96 21.29 -7.92
CA GLU A 265 -15.82 20.15 -8.28
C GLU A 265 -15.05 19.01 -8.96
N VAL A 266 -14.00 19.32 -9.76
CA VAL A 266 -13.11 18.32 -10.36
C VAL A 266 -12.28 17.65 -9.29
N ARG A 267 -11.72 18.42 -8.35
CA ARG A 267 -10.96 17.86 -7.23
C ARG A 267 -11.80 16.93 -6.37
N GLY A 268 -13.01 17.37 -5.97
CA GLY A 268 -13.92 16.55 -5.19
C GLY A 268 -14.32 15.26 -5.91
N PHE A 269 -14.53 15.31 -7.22
CA PHE A 269 -14.82 14.14 -8.04
C PHE A 269 -13.63 13.17 -8.09
N LEU A 270 -12.39 13.67 -8.27
CA LEU A 270 -11.18 12.86 -8.26
C LEU A 270 -10.91 12.27 -6.86
N GLU A 271 -11.06 13.04 -5.79
CA GLU A 271 -10.93 12.55 -4.41
C GLU A 271 -11.87 11.39 -4.11
N GLY A 272 -13.08 11.48 -4.62
CA GLY A 272 -14.04 10.42 -4.51
C GLY A 272 -13.64 9.18 -5.29
N THR A 273 -13.20 9.35 -6.53
CA THR A 273 -12.69 8.25 -7.35
C THR A 273 -11.52 7.56 -6.65
N PHE A 274 -10.58 8.33 -6.07
CA PHE A 274 -9.45 7.76 -5.33
C PHE A 274 -9.88 7.00 -4.08
N ARG A 275 -10.92 7.44 -3.35
CA ARG A 275 -11.47 6.67 -2.21
C ARG A 275 -12.01 5.32 -2.65
N GLU A 276 -12.83 5.27 -3.72
CA GLU A 276 -13.30 4.00 -4.27
C GLU A 276 -12.14 3.10 -4.73
N MET A 277 -11.15 3.67 -5.42
CA MET A 277 -9.95 2.93 -5.81
C MET A 277 -9.20 2.39 -4.61
N SER A 278 -9.06 3.17 -3.53
CA SER A 278 -8.43 2.73 -2.29
C SER A 278 -9.10 1.49 -1.73
N ASP A 279 -10.44 1.52 -1.56
CA ASP A 279 -11.17 0.38 -1.02
C ASP A 279 -11.01 -0.86 -1.91
N LYS A 280 -11.11 -0.70 -3.23
CA LYS A 280 -10.90 -1.81 -4.19
C LYS A 280 -9.48 -2.36 -4.14
N LEU A 281 -8.47 -1.53 -3.96
CA LEU A 281 -7.08 -1.94 -3.87
C LEU A 281 -6.77 -2.67 -2.55
N TRP A 282 -7.38 -2.25 -1.43
CA TRP A 282 -7.27 -2.95 -0.15
C TRP A 282 -7.96 -4.32 -0.21
N GLU A 283 -9.18 -4.41 -0.76
CA GLU A 283 -9.87 -5.69 -1.01
C GLU A 283 -9.03 -6.61 -1.91
N LEU A 284 -8.49 -6.07 -3.00
CA LEU A 284 -7.66 -6.83 -3.94
C LEU A 284 -6.36 -7.31 -3.31
N GLY A 285 -5.68 -6.47 -2.52
CA GLY A 285 -4.43 -6.83 -1.84
C GLY A 285 -4.60 -7.99 -0.85
N ASP A 286 -5.71 -8.00 -0.11
CA ASP A 286 -6.06 -9.08 0.82
C ASP A 286 -6.38 -10.38 0.05
N ALA A 287 -7.32 -10.33 -0.87
CA ALA A 287 -7.73 -11.48 -1.67
C ALA A 287 -6.56 -12.07 -2.49
N ALA A 288 -5.75 -11.21 -3.10
CA ALA A 288 -4.61 -11.63 -3.92
C ALA A 288 -3.46 -12.23 -3.10
N THR A 289 -3.42 -12.03 -1.78
CA THR A 289 -2.38 -12.60 -0.91
C THR A 289 -2.46 -14.11 -0.87
N ARG A 290 -3.63 -14.67 -0.56
CA ARG A 290 -3.79 -16.14 -0.54
C ARG A 290 -3.89 -16.72 -1.94
N ASP A 291 -4.64 -16.06 -2.83
CA ASP A 291 -4.76 -16.48 -4.23
C ASP A 291 -3.39 -16.63 -4.90
N GLY A 292 -2.47 -15.68 -4.66
CA GLY A 292 -1.11 -15.74 -5.21
C GLY A 292 -0.33 -16.98 -4.76
N ILE A 293 -0.42 -17.38 -3.49
CA ILE A 293 0.17 -18.63 -3.00
C ILE A 293 -0.49 -19.83 -3.68
N ASP A 294 -1.82 -19.89 -3.66
CA ASP A 294 -2.57 -21.01 -4.24
C ASP A 294 -2.29 -21.21 -5.74
N CYS A 295 -2.19 -20.10 -6.50
CA CYS A 295 -1.78 -20.15 -7.90
C CYS A 295 -0.33 -20.63 -8.06
N ALA A 296 0.60 -20.14 -7.21
CA ALA A 296 2.01 -20.53 -7.29
C ALA A 296 2.24 -22.01 -6.99
N ILE A 297 1.47 -22.59 -6.05
CA ILE A 297 1.58 -24.01 -5.66
C ILE A 297 0.66 -24.95 -6.44
N GLY A 298 -0.03 -24.46 -7.47
CA GLY A 298 -0.81 -25.29 -8.39
C GLY A 298 -2.22 -25.66 -7.89
N LYS A 299 -2.79 -24.96 -6.92
CA LYS A 299 -4.17 -25.19 -6.44
C LYS A 299 -5.20 -24.50 -7.35
N ALA A 300 -5.58 -25.17 -8.45
CA ALA A 300 -6.47 -24.60 -9.47
C ALA A 300 -7.83 -24.14 -8.91
N GLU A 301 -8.40 -24.86 -7.93
CA GLU A 301 -9.72 -24.56 -7.37
C GLU A 301 -9.79 -23.22 -6.61
N SER A 302 -8.67 -22.78 -6.01
CA SER A 302 -8.58 -21.52 -5.25
C SER A 302 -7.81 -20.41 -5.98
N CYS A 303 -7.19 -20.68 -7.12
CA CYS A 303 -6.54 -19.72 -8.00
C CYS A 303 -7.57 -18.99 -8.88
N LYS A 304 -7.95 -17.76 -8.52
CA LYS A 304 -9.05 -17.01 -9.17
C LYS A 304 -8.64 -15.64 -9.71
N ILE A 305 -7.57 -15.05 -9.18
CA ILE A 305 -7.13 -13.70 -9.51
C ILE A 305 -5.97 -13.74 -10.50
N HIS A 306 -5.02 -14.67 -10.28
CA HIS A 306 -3.80 -14.80 -11.07
C HIS A 306 -3.87 -16.03 -12.00
N THR A 307 -2.84 -16.20 -12.82
CA THR A 307 -2.70 -17.38 -13.68
C THR A 307 -2.08 -18.53 -12.88
N LEU A 308 -2.64 -19.72 -13.01
CA LEU A 308 -2.11 -20.93 -12.39
C LEU A 308 -0.69 -21.20 -12.88
N ALA A 309 0.23 -21.48 -11.95
CA ALA A 309 1.60 -21.80 -12.29
C ALA A 309 1.69 -23.11 -13.10
N THR A 310 2.41 -23.09 -14.21
CA THR A 310 2.69 -24.27 -15.02
C THR A 310 3.66 -25.24 -14.34
N ARG A 311 4.47 -24.72 -13.42
CA ARG A 311 5.38 -25.46 -12.54
C ARG A 311 5.02 -25.13 -11.09
N PRO A 312 4.24 -25.97 -10.41
CA PRO A 312 3.87 -25.76 -9.02
C PRO A 312 5.09 -25.64 -8.11
N MET A 313 5.08 -24.65 -7.23
CA MET A 313 6.12 -24.42 -6.24
C MET A 313 5.80 -25.16 -4.94
N THR A 314 6.80 -25.33 -4.08
CA THR A 314 6.62 -25.77 -2.70
C THR A 314 6.34 -24.59 -1.79
N GLU A 315 5.22 -24.64 -1.05
CA GLU A 315 4.92 -23.64 0.00
C GLU A 315 5.79 -23.92 1.22
N VAL A 316 6.51 -22.89 1.70
CA VAL A 316 7.25 -22.90 2.95
C VAL A 316 6.39 -22.22 4.01
N ALA A 317 5.89 -23.02 4.95
CA ALA A 317 5.03 -22.53 6.02
C ALA A 317 5.83 -21.72 7.06
N ALA A 318 5.33 -20.53 7.38
CA ALA A 318 5.91 -19.69 8.42
C ALA A 318 5.81 -20.36 9.79
N THR A 319 6.91 -20.42 10.52
CA THR A 319 6.99 -20.90 11.90
C THR A 319 6.86 -19.75 12.90
N ASP A 320 6.57 -20.06 14.17
CA ASP A 320 6.60 -19.04 15.23
C ASP A 320 8.02 -18.52 15.45
N ALA A 321 9.04 -19.35 15.23
CA ALA A 321 10.44 -18.94 15.27
C ALA A 321 10.76 -17.88 14.19
N ASP A 322 10.27 -18.07 12.95
CA ASP A 322 10.44 -17.09 11.88
C ASP A 322 9.75 -15.74 12.21
N ARG A 323 8.56 -15.80 12.79
CA ARG A 323 7.81 -14.59 13.22
C ARG A 323 8.54 -13.85 14.33
N ALA A 324 9.06 -14.59 15.32
CA ALA A 324 9.84 -14.02 16.42
C ALA A 324 11.15 -13.41 15.91
N GLN A 325 11.85 -14.09 15.00
CA GLN A 325 13.06 -13.58 14.38
C GLN A 325 12.81 -12.31 13.58
N LEU A 326 11.74 -12.29 12.77
CA LEU A 326 11.34 -11.12 11.98
C LEU A 326 11.05 -9.92 12.89
N ARG A 327 10.36 -10.15 14.01
CA ARG A 327 10.08 -9.12 15.01
C ARG A 327 11.34 -8.59 15.69
N ASP A 328 12.24 -9.48 16.10
CA ASP A 328 13.52 -9.11 16.72
C ASP A 328 14.37 -8.26 15.76
N ILE A 329 14.42 -8.64 14.47
CA ILE A 329 15.15 -7.88 13.45
C ILE A 329 14.50 -6.52 13.21
N LEU A 330 13.16 -6.42 13.20
CA LEU A 330 12.49 -5.13 13.11
C LEU A 330 12.94 -4.19 14.23
N GLU A 331 12.90 -4.65 15.48
CA GLU A 331 13.20 -3.84 16.67
C GLU A 331 14.68 -3.45 16.75
N LYS A 332 15.59 -4.39 16.46
CA LYS A 332 17.05 -4.20 16.67
C LYS A 332 17.78 -3.65 15.46
N THR A 333 17.24 -3.81 14.25
CA THR A 333 17.96 -3.47 13.02
C THR A 333 17.17 -2.56 12.09
N VAL A 334 15.96 -2.96 11.69
CA VAL A 334 15.20 -2.26 10.66
C VAL A 334 14.74 -0.88 11.15
N LEU A 335 14.12 -0.82 12.33
CA LEU A 335 13.62 0.43 12.90
C LEU A 335 14.76 1.41 13.25
N PRO A 336 15.85 1.00 13.92
CA PRO A 336 17.02 1.86 14.10
C PRO A 336 17.64 2.30 12.77
N GLY A 337 17.72 1.43 11.77
CA GLY A 337 18.22 1.73 10.43
C GLY A 337 17.36 2.81 9.74
N PHE A 338 16.04 2.69 9.81
CA PHE A 338 15.12 3.70 9.32
C PHE A 338 15.35 5.06 9.98
N VAL A 339 15.39 5.11 11.32
CA VAL A 339 15.58 6.38 12.04
C VAL A 339 16.96 6.99 11.75
N LYS A 340 17.99 6.15 11.60
CA LYS A 340 19.35 6.64 11.22
C LYS A 340 19.32 7.32 9.83
N ARG A 341 18.59 6.79 8.85
CA ARG A 341 18.49 7.38 7.50
C ARG A 341 17.57 8.61 7.45
N CYS A 342 16.48 8.56 8.18
CA CYS A 342 15.44 9.57 8.12
C CYS A 342 15.64 10.73 9.11
N GLY A 343 16.37 10.51 10.21
CA GLY A 343 16.65 11.47 11.28
C GLY A 343 15.70 11.35 12.47
N ALA A 344 16.05 12.02 13.58
CA ALA A 344 15.36 11.92 14.87
C ALA A 344 13.84 12.23 14.77
N ARG A 345 13.46 13.21 13.96
CA ARG A 345 12.05 13.57 13.75
C ARG A 345 11.20 12.39 13.21
N CYS A 346 11.80 11.51 12.42
CA CYS A 346 11.11 10.32 11.93
C CYS A 346 10.90 9.28 13.05
N GLY A 347 11.85 9.17 13.99
CA GLY A 347 11.68 8.37 15.20
C GLY A 347 10.56 8.90 16.10
N GLU A 348 10.47 10.21 16.28
CA GLU A 348 9.38 10.88 17.01
C GLU A 348 8.03 10.64 16.33
N SER A 349 7.96 10.84 15.00
CA SER A 349 6.76 10.56 14.20
C SER A 349 6.35 9.10 14.26
N PHE A 350 7.30 8.17 14.18
CA PHE A 350 7.06 6.73 14.35
C PHE A 350 6.46 6.43 15.71
N ASN A 351 7.07 6.93 16.79
CA ASN A 351 6.61 6.70 18.15
C ASN A 351 5.24 7.32 18.44
N GLY A 352 4.93 8.47 17.85
CA GLY A 352 3.63 9.14 18.02
C GLY A 352 2.51 8.55 17.18
N THR A 353 2.82 7.97 16.01
CA THR A 353 1.80 7.58 15.03
C THR A 353 1.73 6.05 14.83
N ILE A 354 2.87 5.40 14.64
CA ILE A 354 2.94 3.97 14.26
C ILE A 354 3.03 3.07 15.49
N ALA A 355 3.84 3.43 16.48
CA ALA A 355 4.10 2.60 17.64
C ALA A 355 2.82 2.13 18.37
N PRO A 356 1.79 2.99 18.58
CA PRO A 356 0.52 2.56 19.19
C PRO A 356 -0.23 1.50 18.37
N LEU A 357 -0.03 1.47 17.05
CA LEU A 357 -0.72 0.57 16.11
C LEU A 357 0.03 -0.77 15.93
N ALA A 358 1.37 -0.71 15.96
CA ALA A 358 2.23 -1.85 15.66
C ALA A 358 2.78 -2.54 16.92
N GLY A 359 2.65 -1.91 18.10
CA GLY A 359 3.18 -2.42 19.37
C GLY A 359 4.72 -2.49 19.39
N VAL A 360 5.41 -1.68 18.59
CA VAL A 360 6.88 -1.52 18.55
C VAL A 360 7.23 -0.07 18.71
N ARG A 361 8.30 0.23 19.46
CA ARG A 361 8.70 1.59 19.74
C ARG A 361 10.20 1.78 19.46
N PHE A 362 10.58 2.90 18.86
CA PHE A 362 11.98 3.28 18.72
C PHE A 362 12.54 3.78 20.03
N GLY A 363 13.71 3.27 20.45
CA GLY A 363 14.38 3.70 21.66
C GLY A 363 13.72 3.20 22.96
N GLY A 364 12.96 2.11 22.90
CA GLY A 364 12.36 1.39 24.04
C GLY A 364 13.27 0.33 24.62
#